data_9f82cc0bd25e9f2e0cbbd4872b7b9590
#
_entry.id   9f82cc0bd25e9f2e0cbbd4872b7b9590
#
_cell.length_a   1.000
_cell.length_b   1.000
_cell.length_c   1.000
_cell.angle_alpha   90.00
_cell.angle_beta   90.00
_cell.angle_gamma   90.00
#
_symmetry.space_group_name_H-M   'P 1'
#
loop_
_entity.id
_entity.type
_entity.pdbx_description
1 polymer ?
#
loop_
_entity_poly.entity_id
_entity_poly.type
_entity_poly.pdbx_seq_one_letter_code
_entity_poly.pdbx_strand_id
1 'polypeptide(L)'
;MNKTVRIVLEVVLAVVALGLAYFLYASISKPVKFDEEYNKRGAACAVKLKAIRTLEESYKQTYGCYCGSFDTLFNRLLTEDSLRITVKVVNYDKLPSDTNFVLEEIPELEAIKKGYITRKDTLVNPIKQLLETNKLMVTEADGSERPMTEQEIRNLRYLPYPLGTKEEFEIHAGQVEANGAFMVPVVEVKVDIDRLMSDMDEQLVVNKKDKLVSGNKYPGWKFGSMTESITEGNFE
;
A
#
# COMPACT_ATOMS: atom_id res chain seq x y z
N MET A 1 60.46 4.26 -36.55
CA MET A 1 59.59 3.33 -35.85
C MET A 1 59.24 2.23 -36.84
N ASN A 2 59.56 0.97 -36.53
CA ASN A 2 59.30 -0.20 -37.42
C ASN A 2 57.77 -0.34 -37.66
N LYS A 3 57.35 -0.68 -38.92
CA LYS A 3 55.96 -0.88 -39.28
C LYS A 3 55.23 -1.83 -38.31
N THR A 4 55.92 -2.88 -37.86
CA THR A 4 55.40 -3.89 -36.93
C THR A 4 55.08 -3.28 -35.56
N VAL A 5 56.00 -2.40 -35.05
CA VAL A 5 55.77 -1.72 -33.76
C VAL A 5 54.58 -0.77 -33.81
N ARG A 6 54.39 -0.12 -34.94
CA ARG A 6 53.20 0.77 -35.14
C ARG A 6 51.91 -0.01 -35.14
N ILE A 7 51.84 -1.14 -35.87
CA ILE A 7 50.64 -1.99 -35.90
C ILE A 7 50.33 -2.57 -34.52
N VAL A 8 51.34 -3.03 -33.79
CA VAL A 8 51.12 -3.52 -32.40
C VAL A 8 50.58 -2.42 -31.51
N LEU A 9 51.14 -1.21 -31.60
CA LEU A 9 50.65 -0.07 -30.82
C LEU A 9 49.20 0.32 -31.14
N GLU A 10 48.83 0.30 -32.43
CA GLU A 10 47.45 0.61 -32.88
C GLU A 10 46.47 -0.45 -32.36
N VAL A 11 46.83 -1.75 -32.38
CA VAL A 11 46.01 -2.83 -31.83
C VAL A 11 45.85 -2.70 -30.32
N VAL A 12 46.93 -2.41 -29.58
CA VAL A 12 46.88 -2.21 -28.13
C VAL A 12 45.98 -1.02 -27.79
N LEU A 13 46.12 0.10 -28.51
CA LEU A 13 45.25 1.27 -28.31
C LEU A 13 43.80 0.97 -28.59
N ALA A 14 43.48 0.21 -29.64
CA ALA A 14 42.12 -0.20 -29.93
C ALA A 14 41.52 -1.08 -28.82
N VAL A 15 42.26 -2.03 -28.28
CA VAL A 15 41.83 -2.89 -27.16
C VAL A 15 41.59 -2.07 -25.90
N VAL A 16 42.49 -1.13 -25.59
CA VAL A 16 42.34 -0.24 -24.45
C VAL A 16 41.10 0.66 -24.63
N ALA A 17 40.87 1.23 -25.81
CA ALA A 17 39.70 2.04 -26.10
C ALA A 17 38.38 1.26 -25.95
N LEU A 18 38.33 0.02 -26.42
CA LEU A 18 37.17 -0.87 -26.25
C LEU A 18 36.94 -1.22 -24.77
N GLY A 19 38.03 -1.46 -24.03
CA GLY A 19 37.97 -1.72 -22.59
C GLY A 19 37.44 -0.53 -21.80
N LEU A 20 37.88 0.69 -22.13
CA LEU A 20 37.38 1.91 -21.52
C LEU A 20 35.91 2.19 -21.87
N ALA A 21 35.52 1.96 -23.13
CA ALA A 21 34.12 2.10 -23.56
C ALA A 21 33.19 1.13 -22.82
N TYR A 22 33.63 -0.13 -22.67
CA TYR A 22 32.90 -1.13 -21.87
C TYR A 22 32.79 -0.72 -20.39
N PHE A 23 33.88 -0.22 -19.81
CA PHE A 23 33.90 0.21 -18.43
C PHE A 23 32.98 1.41 -18.19
N LEU A 24 32.98 2.39 -19.09
CA LEU A 24 32.06 3.53 -19.06
C LEU A 24 30.58 3.08 -19.15
N TYR A 25 30.31 2.18 -20.10
CA TYR A 25 28.96 1.63 -20.26
C TYR A 25 28.51 0.91 -18.98
N ALA A 26 29.32 0.04 -18.40
CA ALA A 26 29.00 -0.68 -17.18
C ALA A 26 28.80 0.26 -15.97
N SER A 27 29.62 1.31 -15.88
CA SER A 27 29.54 2.31 -14.82
C SER A 27 28.22 3.10 -14.83
N ILE A 28 27.67 3.36 -16.01
CA ILE A 28 26.39 4.10 -16.16
C ILE A 28 25.19 3.13 -16.08
N SER A 29 25.29 1.97 -16.70
CA SER A 29 24.18 1.02 -16.82
C SER A 29 23.75 0.42 -15.47
N LYS A 30 24.69 0.16 -14.55
CA LYS A 30 24.38 -0.42 -13.24
C LYS A 30 23.47 0.48 -12.37
N PRO A 31 23.82 1.78 -12.14
CA PRO A 31 22.95 2.66 -11.36
C PRO A 31 21.58 2.87 -12.00
N VAL A 32 21.51 2.96 -13.32
CA VAL A 32 20.24 3.14 -14.05
C VAL A 32 19.32 1.95 -13.81
N LYS A 33 19.81 0.73 -13.99
CA LYS A 33 19.03 -0.50 -13.74
C LYS A 33 18.62 -0.62 -12.27
N PHE A 34 19.49 -0.20 -11.35
CA PHE A 34 19.14 -0.16 -9.93
C PHE A 34 17.99 0.82 -9.66
N ASP A 35 18.03 2.03 -10.21
CA ASP A 35 16.96 3.02 -10.02
C ASP A 35 15.64 2.57 -10.66
N GLU A 36 15.67 1.87 -11.80
CA GLU A 36 14.49 1.26 -12.43
C GLU A 36 13.86 0.21 -11.52
N GLU A 37 14.67 -0.74 -11.00
CA GLU A 37 14.19 -1.76 -10.06
C GLU A 37 13.73 -1.15 -8.73
N TYR A 38 14.41 -0.14 -8.21
CA TYR A 38 14.00 0.59 -7.03
C TYR A 38 12.61 1.18 -7.19
N ASN A 39 12.34 1.85 -8.30
CA ASN A 39 11.03 2.46 -8.58
C ASN A 39 9.95 1.40 -8.77
N LYS A 40 10.23 0.33 -9.49
CA LYS A 40 9.31 -0.79 -9.73
C LYS A 40 8.92 -1.48 -8.42
N ARG A 41 9.91 -1.83 -7.58
CA ARG A 41 9.68 -2.47 -6.28
C ARG A 41 8.97 -1.53 -5.31
N GLY A 42 9.33 -0.25 -5.34
CA GLY A 42 8.66 0.79 -4.56
C GLY A 42 7.19 0.93 -4.91
N ALA A 43 6.85 0.91 -6.20
CA ALA A 43 5.45 0.95 -6.66
C ALA A 43 4.67 -0.28 -6.18
N ALA A 44 5.25 -1.49 -6.30
CA ALA A 44 4.62 -2.72 -5.81
C ALA A 44 4.42 -2.69 -4.28
N CYS A 45 5.41 -2.16 -3.55
CA CYS A 45 5.33 -1.96 -2.10
C CYS A 45 4.21 -0.97 -1.74
N ALA A 46 4.13 0.17 -2.43
CA ALA A 46 3.11 1.19 -2.22
C ALA A 46 1.68 0.65 -2.39
N VAL A 47 1.44 -0.19 -3.39
CA VAL A 47 0.13 -0.84 -3.60
C VAL A 47 -0.26 -1.68 -2.39
N LYS A 48 0.66 -2.50 -1.86
CA LYS A 48 0.39 -3.32 -0.67
C LYS A 48 0.18 -2.47 0.58
N LEU A 49 1.01 -1.45 0.79
CA LEU A 49 0.86 -0.54 1.93
C LEU A 49 -0.46 0.22 1.91
N LYS A 50 -0.94 0.65 0.74
CA LYS A 50 -2.27 1.26 0.58
C LYS A 50 -3.40 0.30 0.96
N ALA A 51 -3.31 -0.95 0.53
CA ALA A 51 -4.29 -1.97 0.90
C ALA A 51 -4.27 -2.26 2.42
N ILE A 52 -3.08 -2.40 3.04
CA ILE A 52 -2.93 -2.59 4.49
C ILE A 52 -3.51 -1.38 5.24
N ARG A 53 -3.24 -0.15 4.79
CA ARG A 53 -3.84 1.06 5.38
C ARG A 53 -5.36 1.00 5.37
N THR A 54 -5.96 0.62 4.25
CA THR A 54 -7.42 0.48 4.14
C THR A 54 -7.97 -0.56 5.13
N LEU A 55 -7.25 -1.66 5.35
CA LEU A 55 -7.62 -2.67 6.35
C LEU A 55 -7.50 -2.13 7.78
N GLU A 56 -6.43 -1.42 8.09
CA GLU A 56 -6.22 -0.80 9.40
C GLU A 56 -7.26 0.29 9.70
N GLU A 57 -7.62 1.10 8.72
CA GLU A 57 -8.70 2.09 8.85
C GLU A 57 -10.07 1.42 9.12
N SER A 58 -10.36 0.32 8.44
CA SER A 58 -11.57 -0.47 8.67
C SER A 58 -11.57 -1.11 10.07
N TYR A 59 -10.41 -1.61 10.51
CA TYR A 59 -10.24 -2.14 11.86
C TYR A 59 -10.49 -1.05 12.92
N LYS A 60 -9.89 0.13 12.73
CA LYS A 60 -10.10 1.29 13.61
C LYS A 60 -11.58 1.72 13.65
N GLN A 61 -12.26 1.74 12.50
CA GLN A 61 -13.68 2.06 12.44
C GLN A 61 -14.53 1.08 13.25
N THR A 62 -14.13 -0.20 13.28
CA THR A 62 -14.85 -1.27 13.97
C THR A 62 -14.55 -1.32 15.46
N TYR A 63 -13.26 -1.23 15.83
CA TYR A 63 -12.77 -1.49 17.18
C TYR A 63 -12.29 -0.23 17.92
N GLY A 64 -12.23 0.92 17.26
CA GLY A 64 -11.78 2.19 17.86
C GLY A 64 -10.28 2.34 18.00
N CYS A 65 -9.48 1.33 17.64
CA CYS A 65 -8.02 1.33 17.71
C CYS A 65 -7.42 0.64 16.47
N TYR A 66 -6.14 0.89 16.20
CA TYR A 66 -5.40 0.17 15.17
C TYR A 66 -4.86 -1.18 15.70
N CYS A 67 -4.53 -2.09 14.79
CA CYS A 67 -4.01 -3.41 15.11
C CYS A 67 -2.50 -3.49 14.89
N GLY A 68 -1.74 -3.91 15.89
CA GLY A 68 -0.28 -4.09 15.80
C GLY A 68 0.14 -5.50 15.36
N SER A 69 -0.77 -6.32 14.81
CA SER A 69 -0.47 -7.70 14.42
C SER A 69 -1.29 -8.11 13.20
N PHE A 70 -0.62 -8.56 12.14
CA PHE A 70 -1.28 -9.06 10.94
C PHE A 70 -2.19 -10.25 11.19
N ASP A 71 -1.81 -11.16 12.08
CA ASP A 71 -2.63 -12.33 12.40
C ASP A 71 -3.97 -11.92 13.02
N THR A 72 -3.93 -11.00 13.98
CA THR A 72 -5.14 -10.48 14.61
C THR A 72 -5.97 -9.66 13.63
N LEU A 73 -5.34 -8.81 12.83
CA LEU A 73 -5.98 -7.97 11.83
C LEU A 73 -6.79 -8.83 10.83
N PHE A 74 -6.13 -9.78 10.19
CA PHE A 74 -6.78 -10.62 9.19
C PHE A 74 -7.81 -11.57 9.79
N ASN A 75 -7.52 -12.18 10.95
CA ASN A 75 -8.47 -13.10 11.56
C ASN A 75 -9.77 -12.39 11.94
N ARG A 76 -9.70 -11.22 12.58
CA ARG A 76 -10.90 -10.48 12.96
C ARG A 76 -11.67 -9.91 11.77
N LEU A 77 -10.97 -9.29 10.81
CA LEU A 77 -11.63 -8.67 9.66
C LEU A 77 -12.25 -9.70 8.71
N LEU A 78 -11.62 -10.88 8.53
CA LEU A 78 -12.11 -11.90 7.61
C LEU A 78 -13.22 -12.77 8.19
N THR A 79 -13.23 -13.00 9.52
CA THR A 79 -14.14 -13.99 10.13
C THR A 79 -15.31 -13.40 10.89
N GLU A 80 -15.21 -12.15 11.34
CA GLU A 80 -16.21 -11.55 12.24
C GLU A 80 -17.12 -10.56 11.49
N ASP A 81 -18.43 -10.67 11.70
CA ASP A 81 -19.40 -9.65 11.32
C ASP A 81 -19.45 -8.59 12.44
N SER A 82 -18.45 -7.71 12.47
CA SER A 82 -18.19 -6.79 13.57
C SER A 82 -18.40 -5.32 13.24
N LEU A 83 -18.46 -4.96 11.95
CA LEU A 83 -18.67 -3.58 11.51
C LEU A 83 -20.15 -3.21 11.59
N ARG A 84 -20.49 -2.25 12.45
CA ARG A 84 -21.83 -1.70 12.53
C ARG A 84 -22.06 -0.70 11.41
N ILE A 85 -23.06 -0.98 10.57
CA ILE A 85 -23.54 -0.07 9.54
C ILE A 85 -25.02 0.22 9.75
N THR A 86 -25.44 1.41 9.40
CA THR A 86 -26.86 1.78 9.39
C THR A 86 -27.41 1.62 7.98
N VAL A 87 -28.29 0.65 7.80
CA VAL A 87 -28.93 0.37 6.51
C VAL A 87 -30.28 1.05 6.45
N LYS A 88 -30.58 1.67 5.33
CA LYS A 88 -31.91 2.20 5.02
C LYS A 88 -32.78 1.07 4.50
N VAL A 89 -33.86 0.79 5.21
CA VAL A 89 -34.87 -0.20 4.81
C VAL A 89 -36.10 0.52 4.30
N VAL A 90 -36.47 0.28 3.06
CA VAL A 90 -37.70 0.84 2.46
C VAL A 90 -38.86 -0.04 2.86
N ASN A 91 -39.89 0.59 3.44
CA ASN A 91 -41.14 -0.08 3.83
C ASN A 91 -42.15 0.03 2.67
N TYR A 92 -42.06 -0.94 1.76
CA TYR A 92 -42.92 -0.97 0.55
C TYR A 92 -44.42 -0.93 0.87
N ASP A 93 -44.83 -1.54 1.97
CA ASP A 93 -46.28 -1.56 2.41
C ASP A 93 -46.80 -0.19 2.80
N LYS A 94 -45.93 0.79 3.07
CA LYS A 94 -46.29 2.15 3.45
C LYS A 94 -46.14 3.17 2.32
N LEU A 95 -45.62 2.74 1.18
CA LEU A 95 -45.49 3.62 0.03
C LEU A 95 -46.87 3.91 -0.58
N PRO A 96 -47.14 5.15 -1.05
CA PRO A 96 -48.32 5.48 -1.79
C PRO A 96 -48.46 4.64 -3.06
N SER A 97 -49.67 4.19 -3.38
CA SER A 97 -49.95 3.43 -4.61
C SER A 97 -50.02 4.30 -5.87
N ASP A 98 -49.54 5.54 -5.78
CA ASP A 98 -49.54 6.49 -6.89
C ASP A 98 -48.37 6.15 -7.85
N THR A 99 -48.70 6.01 -9.14
CA THR A 99 -47.73 5.72 -10.21
C THR A 99 -46.70 6.83 -10.42
N ASN A 100 -46.94 8.03 -9.96
CA ASN A 100 -46.01 9.18 -10.06
C ASN A 100 -45.19 9.39 -8.77
N PHE A 101 -45.31 8.51 -7.78
CA PHE A 101 -44.55 8.62 -6.53
C PHE A 101 -43.11 8.15 -6.70
N VAL A 102 -42.15 9.06 -6.50
CA VAL A 102 -40.71 8.79 -6.51
C VAL A 102 -40.14 9.04 -5.13
N LEU A 103 -39.72 7.97 -4.43
CA LEU A 103 -39.19 8.05 -3.07
C LEU A 103 -37.91 8.89 -2.98
N GLU A 104 -37.11 8.92 -4.03
CA GLU A 104 -35.84 9.64 -4.13
C GLU A 104 -36.00 11.16 -4.16
N GLU A 105 -37.17 11.65 -4.55
CA GLU A 105 -37.48 13.08 -4.57
C GLU A 105 -37.89 13.65 -3.19
N ILE A 106 -38.12 12.76 -2.22
CA ILE A 106 -38.52 13.16 -0.87
C ILE A 106 -37.28 13.29 0.02
N PRO A 107 -37.12 14.40 0.78
CA PRO A 107 -36.06 14.51 1.76
C PRO A 107 -36.10 13.35 2.76
N GLU A 108 -34.93 12.76 3.05
CA GLU A 108 -34.81 11.55 3.88
C GLU A 108 -35.49 11.68 5.24
N LEU A 109 -35.37 12.85 5.90
CA LEU A 109 -36.02 13.11 7.18
C LEU A 109 -37.55 13.05 7.10
N GLU A 110 -38.14 13.50 5.98
CA GLU A 110 -39.57 13.43 5.75
C GLU A 110 -39.99 12.00 5.43
N ALA A 111 -39.24 11.27 4.64
CA ALA A 111 -39.49 9.86 4.34
C ALA A 111 -39.45 8.99 5.61
N ILE A 112 -38.54 9.29 6.55
CA ILE A 112 -38.46 8.63 7.87
C ILE A 112 -39.69 8.98 8.71
N LYS A 113 -40.09 10.26 8.77
CA LYS A 113 -41.30 10.70 9.52
C LYS A 113 -42.56 10.06 9.00
N LYS A 114 -42.69 9.87 7.69
CA LYS A 114 -43.84 9.19 7.06
C LYS A 114 -43.73 7.66 7.17
N GLY A 115 -42.61 7.13 7.66
CA GLY A 115 -42.38 5.70 7.84
C GLY A 115 -42.10 4.95 6.55
N TYR A 116 -41.82 5.64 5.45
CA TYR A 116 -41.39 5.03 4.15
C TYR A 116 -40.04 4.44 4.23
N ILE A 117 -39.15 5.03 5.04
CA ILE A 117 -37.78 4.54 5.30
C ILE A 117 -37.61 4.33 6.80
N THR A 118 -36.99 3.22 7.15
CA THR A 118 -36.55 2.95 8.52
C THR A 118 -35.04 2.76 8.50
N ARG A 119 -34.34 3.34 9.46
CA ARG A 119 -32.91 3.06 9.67
C ARG A 119 -32.77 1.87 10.60
N LYS A 120 -32.02 0.88 10.18
CA LYS A 120 -31.71 -0.32 10.98
C LYS A 120 -30.22 -0.50 11.07
N ASP A 121 -29.70 -0.58 12.29
CA ASP A 121 -28.31 -0.96 12.51
C ASP A 121 -28.15 -2.45 12.29
N THR A 122 -27.14 -2.78 11.53
CA THR A 122 -26.81 -4.18 11.20
C THR A 122 -25.30 -4.38 11.35
N LEU A 123 -24.87 -5.57 11.69
CA LEU A 123 -23.48 -5.97 11.68
C LEU A 123 -23.15 -6.64 10.35
N VAL A 124 -22.04 -6.26 9.76
CA VAL A 124 -21.54 -6.84 8.51
C VAL A 124 -20.08 -7.20 8.65
N ASN A 125 -19.61 -8.08 7.78
CA ASN A 125 -18.18 -8.37 7.69
C ASN A 125 -17.43 -7.18 7.08
N PRO A 126 -16.38 -6.65 7.75
CA PRO A 126 -15.64 -5.48 7.27
C PRO A 126 -14.99 -5.70 5.89
N ILE A 127 -14.39 -6.88 5.65
CA ILE A 127 -13.77 -7.20 4.37
C ILE A 127 -14.81 -7.27 3.26
N LYS A 128 -15.96 -7.91 3.51
CA LYS A 128 -17.03 -8.00 2.52
C LYS A 128 -17.47 -6.60 2.09
N GLN A 129 -17.63 -5.68 3.03
CA GLN A 129 -17.97 -4.28 2.72
C GLN A 129 -16.87 -3.58 1.91
N LEU A 130 -15.58 -3.80 2.25
CA LEU A 130 -14.47 -3.21 1.50
C LEU A 130 -14.41 -3.73 0.06
N LEU A 131 -14.72 -5.02 -0.17
CA LEU A 131 -14.80 -5.61 -1.50
C LEU A 131 -16.00 -5.07 -2.29
N GLU A 132 -17.17 -4.97 -1.67
CA GLU A 132 -18.39 -4.40 -2.28
C GLU A 132 -18.23 -2.91 -2.63
N THR A 133 -17.40 -2.17 -1.89
CA THR A 133 -17.10 -0.75 -2.15
C THR A 133 -15.87 -0.53 -3.03
N ASN A 134 -15.33 -1.57 -3.66
CA ASN A 134 -14.17 -1.53 -4.55
C ASN A 134 -12.91 -0.90 -3.92
N LYS A 135 -12.74 -1.04 -2.61
CA LYS A 135 -11.58 -0.51 -1.88
C LYS A 135 -10.39 -1.49 -1.83
N LEU A 136 -10.64 -2.77 -2.10
CA LEU A 136 -9.62 -3.82 -2.15
C LEU A 136 -9.66 -4.50 -3.53
N MET A 137 -9.02 -3.85 -4.50
CA MET A 137 -8.96 -4.31 -5.89
C MET A 137 -7.53 -4.69 -6.28
N VAL A 138 -7.42 -5.63 -7.19
CA VAL A 138 -6.17 -5.99 -7.88
C VAL A 138 -6.31 -5.64 -9.34
N THR A 139 -5.29 -4.99 -9.90
CA THR A 139 -5.18 -4.76 -11.33
C THR A 139 -4.45 -5.94 -11.97
N GLU A 140 -5.10 -6.64 -12.89
CA GLU A 140 -4.53 -7.74 -13.65
C GLU A 140 -3.57 -7.23 -14.75
N ALA A 141 -2.82 -8.15 -15.35
CA ALA A 141 -1.83 -7.81 -16.39
C ALA A 141 -2.46 -7.22 -17.66
N ASP A 142 -3.75 -7.46 -17.90
CA ASP A 142 -4.55 -6.90 -19.00
C ASP A 142 -5.15 -5.51 -18.70
N GLY A 143 -4.90 -4.98 -17.48
CA GLY A 143 -5.44 -3.71 -17.02
C GLY A 143 -6.84 -3.79 -16.41
N SER A 144 -7.46 -4.97 -16.36
CA SER A 144 -8.74 -5.16 -15.69
C SER A 144 -8.58 -5.13 -14.17
N GLU A 145 -9.61 -4.66 -13.47
CA GLU A 145 -9.64 -4.65 -12.00
C GLU A 145 -10.61 -5.71 -11.48
N ARG A 146 -10.19 -6.46 -10.49
CA ARG A 146 -11.04 -7.40 -9.76
C ARG A 146 -10.88 -7.28 -8.25
N PRO A 147 -11.89 -7.71 -7.49
CA PRO A 147 -11.78 -7.81 -6.03
C PRO A 147 -10.65 -8.77 -5.61
N MET A 148 -9.94 -8.42 -4.53
CA MET A 148 -8.95 -9.30 -3.92
C MET A 148 -9.61 -10.55 -3.36
N THR A 149 -8.96 -11.70 -3.53
CA THR A 149 -9.33 -12.94 -2.85
C THR A 149 -8.86 -12.92 -1.40
N GLU A 150 -9.45 -13.75 -0.53
CA GLU A 150 -9.01 -13.89 0.86
C GLU A 150 -7.53 -14.23 0.98
N GLN A 151 -7.02 -15.11 0.10
CA GLN A 151 -5.61 -15.48 0.08
C GLN A 151 -4.69 -14.30 -0.25
N GLU A 152 -5.09 -13.45 -1.20
CA GLU A 152 -4.35 -12.24 -1.56
C GLU A 152 -4.34 -11.23 -0.42
N ILE A 153 -5.46 -11.07 0.28
CA ILE A 153 -5.56 -10.23 1.47
C ILE A 153 -4.59 -10.72 2.57
N ARG A 154 -4.57 -12.03 2.86
CA ARG A 154 -3.61 -12.62 3.81
C ARG A 154 -2.16 -12.46 3.38
N ASN A 155 -1.90 -12.46 2.06
CA ASN A 155 -0.56 -12.28 1.49
C ASN A 155 -0.09 -10.82 1.43
N LEU A 156 -0.94 -9.85 1.79
CA LEU A 156 -0.53 -8.45 1.88
C LEU A 156 0.59 -8.23 2.90
N ARG A 157 0.64 -9.05 3.95
CA ARG A 157 1.68 -9.00 4.98
C ARG A 157 3.09 -9.20 4.46
N TYR A 158 3.25 -9.98 3.38
CA TYR A 158 4.56 -10.32 2.85
C TYR A 158 5.08 -9.25 1.89
N LEU A 159 6.39 -8.99 1.95
CA LEU A 159 7.06 -8.08 1.04
C LEU A 159 6.89 -8.56 -0.42
N PRO A 160 6.73 -7.63 -1.38
CA PRO A 160 6.62 -8.01 -2.78
C PRO A 160 7.94 -8.49 -3.38
N TYR A 161 9.07 -8.13 -2.76
CA TYR A 161 10.44 -8.44 -3.18
C TYR A 161 11.35 -8.61 -1.96
N PRO A 162 12.45 -9.40 -2.09
CA PRO A 162 12.76 -10.28 -3.22
C PRO A 162 11.73 -11.40 -3.43
N LEU A 163 11.58 -11.83 -4.68
CA LEU A 163 10.63 -12.90 -5.01
C LEU A 163 11.02 -14.21 -4.29
N GLY A 164 10.02 -14.89 -3.73
CA GLY A 164 10.21 -16.17 -3.03
C GLY A 164 10.58 -16.04 -1.55
N THR A 165 10.78 -14.85 -1.03
CA THR A 165 10.92 -14.61 0.42
C THR A 165 9.54 -14.50 1.08
N LYS A 166 9.47 -14.89 2.36
CA LYS A 166 8.28 -14.71 3.21
C LYS A 166 8.54 -13.68 4.29
N GLU A 167 9.32 -12.66 3.97
CA GLU A 167 9.50 -11.54 4.89
C GLU A 167 8.25 -10.70 4.96
N GLU A 168 7.93 -10.23 6.16
CA GLU A 168 6.73 -9.44 6.44
C GLU A 168 7.08 -7.96 6.62
N PHE A 169 6.12 -7.10 6.33
CA PHE A 169 6.19 -5.71 6.77
C PHE A 169 6.27 -5.64 8.30
N GLU A 170 6.93 -4.62 8.80
CA GLU A 170 6.88 -4.29 10.23
C GLU A 170 5.61 -3.50 10.50
N ILE A 171 4.83 -3.94 11.48
CA ILE A 171 3.60 -3.28 11.89
C ILE A 171 3.64 -2.96 13.38
N HIS A 172 3.33 -1.72 13.73
CA HIS A 172 3.24 -1.25 15.10
C HIS A 172 1.98 -0.42 15.25
N ALA A 173 1.26 -0.62 16.36
CA ALA A 173 0.11 0.20 16.72
C ALA A 173 0.21 0.62 18.18
N GLY A 174 -0.35 1.78 18.48
CA GLY A 174 -0.31 2.35 19.81
C GLY A 174 -1.25 3.53 19.96
N GLN A 175 -0.98 4.35 20.95
CA GLN A 175 -1.70 5.58 21.19
C GLN A 175 -0.71 6.70 21.49
N VAL A 176 -0.99 7.90 21.00
CA VAL A 176 -0.21 9.10 21.30
C VAL A 176 -1.13 10.15 21.92
N GLU A 177 -0.56 10.96 22.79
CA GLU A 177 -1.26 12.09 23.38
C GLU A 177 -1.34 13.25 22.37
N ALA A 178 -2.55 13.64 22.03
CA ALA A 178 -2.81 14.78 21.16
C ALA A 178 -3.31 15.97 21.99
N ASN A 179 -2.69 17.12 21.81
CA ASN A 179 -3.07 18.41 22.43
C ASN A 179 -3.19 18.37 23.97
N GLY A 180 -2.41 17.51 24.66
CA GLY A 180 -2.31 17.47 26.10
C GLY A 180 -3.55 16.91 26.85
N ALA A 181 -4.53 16.31 26.16
CA ALA A 181 -5.76 15.83 26.79
C ALA A 181 -6.36 14.54 26.20
N PHE A 182 -6.05 14.18 24.98
CA PHE A 182 -6.71 13.06 24.30
C PHE A 182 -5.70 12.04 23.78
N MET A 183 -5.95 10.76 24.09
CA MET A 183 -5.22 9.64 23.51
C MET A 183 -5.82 9.31 22.14
N VAL A 184 -5.00 9.39 21.08
CA VAL A 184 -5.39 9.11 19.72
C VAL A 184 -4.68 7.83 19.26
N PRO A 185 -5.40 6.85 18.72
CA PRO A 185 -4.77 5.64 18.18
C PRO A 185 -3.93 5.97 16.95
N VAL A 186 -2.74 5.36 16.90
CA VAL A 186 -1.77 5.50 15.81
C VAL A 186 -1.31 4.15 15.33
N VAL A 187 -0.85 4.11 14.09
CA VAL A 187 -0.28 2.92 13.44
C VAL A 187 0.90 3.34 12.59
N GLU A 188 1.92 2.49 12.52
CA GLU A 188 3.02 2.60 11.57
C GLU A 188 3.24 1.23 10.92
N VAL A 189 3.24 1.20 9.59
CA VAL A 189 3.66 0.02 8.82
C VAL A 189 4.79 0.44 7.92
N LYS A 190 5.89 -0.33 7.95
CA LYS A 190 7.11 0.07 7.27
C LYS A 190 7.92 -1.09 6.74
N VAL A 191 8.79 -0.80 5.79
CA VAL A 191 9.88 -1.66 5.32
C VAL A 191 11.08 -0.81 4.94
N ASP A 192 12.26 -1.22 5.40
CA ASP A 192 13.51 -0.56 5.03
C ASP A 192 13.96 -0.97 3.63
N ILE A 193 14.70 -0.07 2.96
CA ILE A 193 15.27 -0.32 1.64
C ILE A 193 16.18 -1.57 1.64
N ASP A 194 16.93 -1.79 2.71
CA ASP A 194 17.87 -2.93 2.85
C ASP A 194 17.15 -4.27 2.70
N ARG A 195 15.94 -4.39 3.22
CA ARG A 195 15.12 -5.61 3.14
C ARG A 195 14.50 -5.80 1.76
N LEU A 196 13.94 -4.72 1.19
CA LEU A 196 13.26 -4.79 -0.11
C LEU A 196 14.23 -4.97 -1.28
N MET A 197 15.50 -4.56 -1.11
CA MET A 197 16.55 -4.58 -2.12
C MET A 197 17.71 -5.53 -1.76
N SER A 198 17.48 -6.49 -0.86
CA SER A 198 18.53 -7.37 -0.31
C SER A 198 19.22 -8.27 -1.33
N ASP A 199 18.65 -8.46 -2.52
CA ASP A 199 19.22 -9.20 -3.65
C ASP A 199 19.95 -8.32 -4.67
N MET A 200 20.04 -7.01 -4.42
CA MET A 200 20.69 -6.04 -5.30
C MET A 200 22.12 -5.72 -4.84
N ASP A 201 22.83 -4.92 -5.63
CA ASP A 201 24.20 -4.47 -5.31
C ASP A 201 24.20 -3.66 -4.01
N GLU A 202 24.86 -4.18 -2.98
CA GLU A 202 24.90 -3.61 -1.62
C GLU A 202 25.39 -2.16 -1.61
N GLN A 203 26.39 -1.82 -2.42
CA GLN A 203 26.93 -0.46 -2.48
C GLN A 203 25.92 0.54 -3.03
N LEU A 204 25.10 0.11 -4.01
CA LEU A 204 24.05 0.96 -4.57
C LEU A 204 22.90 1.14 -3.57
N VAL A 205 22.56 0.10 -2.80
CA VAL A 205 21.57 0.17 -1.73
C VAL A 205 22.02 1.17 -0.66
N VAL A 206 23.26 1.04 -0.17
CA VAL A 206 23.84 1.95 0.83
C VAL A 206 23.86 3.39 0.32
N ASN A 207 24.34 3.64 -0.90
CA ASN A 207 24.37 4.96 -1.49
C ASN A 207 22.96 5.59 -1.60
N LYS A 208 21.96 4.78 -1.97
CA LYS A 208 20.57 5.23 -2.05
C LYS A 208 20.02 5.56 -0.67
N LYS A 209 20.29 4.73 0.32
CA LYS A 209 19.92 4.92 1.73
C LYS A 209 20.48 6.22 2.28
N ASP A 210 21.79 6.44 2.10
CA ASP A 210 22.47 7.65 2.56
C ASP A 210 21.89 8.91 1.91
N LYS A 211 21.57 8.84 0.61
CA LYS A 211 20.92 9.95 -0.10
C LYS A 211 19.53 10.27 0.47
N LEU A 212 18.73 9.25 0.84
CA LEU A 212 17.43 9.46 1.46
C LEU A 212 17.57 10.07 2.85
N VAL A 213 18.44 9.51 3.68
CA VAL A 213 18.71 10.00 5.05
C VAL A 213 19.25 11.44 5.03
N SER A 214 20.21 11.75 4.15
CA SER A 214 20.74 13.10 3.97
C SER A 214 19.67 14.10 3.51
N GLY A 215 18.66 13.61 2.78
CA GLY A 215 17.49 14.40 2.38
C GLY A 215 16.38 14.45 3.44
N ASN A 216 16.65 14.00 4.67
CA ASN A 216 15.69 13.90 5.77
C ASN A 216 14.43 13.07 5.41
N LYS A 217 14.61 12.04 4.58
CA LYS A 217 13.54 11.10 4.17
C LYS A 217 13.76 9.74 4.84
N TYR A 218 12.67 9.05 5.14
CA TYR A 218 12.74 7.69 5.62
C TYR A 218 13.39 6.78 4.54
N PRO A 219 14.40 5.97 4.89
CA PRO A 219 15.11 5.14 3.93
C PRO A 219 14.36 3.82 3.64
N GLY A 220 13.19 3.93 3.07
CA GLY A 220 12.28 2.83 2.78
C GLY A 220 10.89 3.32 2.46
N TRP A 221 9.92 2.44 2.62
CA TRP A 221 8.50 2.73 2.40
C TRP A 221 7.73 2.54 3.69
N LYS A 222 6.94 3.53 4.05
CA LYS A 222 6.10 3.48 5.24
C LYS A 222 4.83 4.30 5.08
N PHE A 223 3.81 3.96 5.86
CA PHE A 223 2.70 4.85 6.17
C PHE A 223 2.51 4.95 7.69
N GLY A 224 1.93 6.06 8.10
CA GLY A 224 1.67 6.32 9.50
C GLY A 224 2.90 6.71 10.32
N SER A 225 2.69 6.89 11.63
CA SER A 225 3.72 7.25 12.60
C SER A 225 3.32 6.78 13.99
N MET A 226 4.33 6.36 14.78
CA MET A 226 4.12 6.04 16.20
C MET A 226 4.20 7.26 17.13
N THR A 227 4.57 8.43 16.59
CA THR A 227 4.72 9.68 17.35
C THR A 227 3.69 10.75 16.99
N GLU A 228 3.05 10.62 15.85
CA GLU A 228 2.10 11.59 15.31
C GLU A 228 0.85 10.89 14.78
N SER A 229 -0.30 11.54 14.90
CA SER A 229 -1.57 10.99 14.37
C SER A 229 -1.70 11.23 12.86
N ILE A 230 -0.78 10.62 12.09
CA ILE A 230 -0.73 10.69 10.64
C ILE A 230 -0.90 9.26 10.10
N THR A 231 -1.65 9.11 9.00
CA THR A 231 -1.83 7.85 8.27
C THR A 231 -1.36 7.93 6.82
N GLU A 232 -0.78 9.06 6.43
CA GLU A 232 -0.22 9.26 5.09
C GLU A 232 1.05 8.42 4.88
N GLY A 233 1.28 8.02 3.63
CA GLY A 233 2.47 7.27 3.22
C GLY A 233 3.51 8.15 2.56
N ASN A 234 4.80 7.80 2.67
CA ASN A 234 5.88 8.51 1.99
C ASN A 234 5.98 8.19 0.48
N PHE A 235 4.98 7.49 -0.05
CA PHE A 235 4.85 7.07 -1.44
C PHE A 235 3.66 7.75 -2.16
N GLU A 236 3.05 8.71 -1.54
CA GLU A 236 1.94 9.54 -2.07
C GLU A 236 2.44 10.80 -2.75
#